data_9c6dc41e9fa4e51ee13ce2236e6fb823
#
_entry.id   9c6dc41e9fa4e51ee13ce2236e6fb823
#
_cell.length_a   1.000
_cell.length_b   1.000
_cell.length_c   1.000
_cell.angle_alpha   90.00
_cell.angle_beta   90.00
_cell.angle_gamma   90.00
#
_symmetry.space_group_name_H-M   'P 1'
#
loop_
_entity.id
_entity.type
_entity.pdbx_description
1 polymer ?
#
loop_
_entity_poly.entity_id
_entity_poly.type
_entity_poly.pdbx_seq_one_letter_code
_entity_poly.pdbx_strand_id
1 'polypeptide(L)'
;MENFRKIVEDREQTELSEYAMHAVDTKGREYPMEPCPIRTDFMRDRDRIIHCKSFRRLKHKTQVFLSPVGDHYRTRLTHTLEVSQIARTIARALQLNEDLTEAIALGHDLGHTPFGHAGESVLNKLVPGGFKHNEQSLRIVEKLENGKGLNLTFEVRDGIVNHTKSGHPSTLEGAVVSLADRIAYVNHDIDDAIRAGILSNEGLPESCKKNIGRTHGERINSLIMDVLNESFGKNKVVMSAEMNTEFEKLRTYLFENLYYNPAAKSEESKAKSVIEALYGYYIEHTDEIHEEYRKNIEADGRERVAADWIAGMTDVYAARDYKRIFVPKSWI
;
A
#
# COMPACT_ATOMS: atom_id res chain seq x y z
N MET A 1 -23.58 0.52 31.68
CA MET A 1 -23.62 0.49 30.20
C MET A 1 -22.88 -0.75 29.78
N GLU A 2 -23.44 -1.54 28.90
CA GLU A 2 -22.82 -2.79 28.43
C GLU A 2 -21.50 -2.48 27.71
N ASN A 3 -20.43 -3.23 27.98
CA ASN A 3 -19.14 -2.99 27.37
C ASN A 3 -19.01 -3.89 26.11
N PHE A 4 -19.46 -3.37 24.96
CA PHE A 4 -19.43 -4.08 23.68
C PHE A 4 -18.00 -4.44 23.23
N ARG A 5 -17.00 -3.62 23.58
CA ARG A 5 -15.59 -3.94 23.34
C ARG A 5 -15.22 -5.27 23.99
N LYS A 6 -15.63 -5.48 25.26
CA LYS A 6 -15.32 -6.73 25.97
C LYS A 6 -15.93 -7.96 25.30
N ILE A 7 -17.13 -7.84 24.72
CA ILE A 7 -17.74 -8.95 23.96
C ILE A 7 -16.88 -9.34 22.77
N VAL A 8 -16.28 -8.36 22.06
CA VAL A 8 -15.37 -8.65 20.93
C VAL A 8 -14.08 -9.28 21.42
N GLU A 9 -13.47 -8.72 22.47
CA GLU A 9 -12.24 -9.25 23.09
C GLU A 9 -12.42 -10.70 23.61
N ASP A 10 -13.56 -11.00 24.25
CA ASP A 10 -13.88 -12.36 24.73
C ASP A 10 -14.08 -13.34 23.55
N ARG A 11 -14.63 -12.88 22.41
CA ARG A 11 -14.71 -13.70 21.18
C ARG A 11 -13.34 -13.96 20.57
N GLU A 12 -12.47 -12.96 20.51
CA GLU A 12 -11.09 -13.15 20.04
C GLU A 12 -10.40 -14.26 20.83
N GLN A 13 -10.54 -14.29 22.16
CA GLN A 13 -9.95 -15.31 23.03
C GLN A 13 -10.48 -16.75 22.77
N THR A 14 -11.68 -16.90 22.23
CA THR A 14 -12.31 -18.20 22.01
C THR A 14 -12.26 -18.68 20.56
N GLU A 15 -12.22 -17.76 19.60
CA GLU A 15 -12.37 -18.05 18.17
C GLU A 15 -11.07 -17.95 17.40
N LEU A 16 -10.11 -17.12 17.86
CA LEU A 16 -8.84 -16.94 17.16
C LEU A 16 -7.82 -18.03 17.52
N SER A 17 -6.90 -18.24 16.60
CA SER A 17 -5.75 -19.13 16.75
C SER A 17 -4.83 -18.65 17.88
N GLU A 18 -4.12 -19.57 18.53
CA GLU A 18 -3.04 -19.25 19.49
C GLU A 18 -1.90 -18.40 18.89
N TYR A 19 -1.81 -18.31 17.55
CA TYR A 19 -0.81 -17.52 16.82
C TYR A 19 -1.32 -16.14 16.41
N ALA A 20 -2.61 -15.86 16.62
CA ALA A 20 -3.22 -14.58 16.27
C ALA A 20 -2.85 -13.49 17.27
N MET A 21 -2.79 -12.25 16.81
CA MET A 21 -2.64 -11.10 17.68
C MET A 21 -4.00 -10.68 18.25
N HIS A 22 -4.23 -10.92 19.54
CA HIS A 22 -5.45 -10.48 20.21
C HIS A 22 -5.39 -8.99 20.54
N ALA A 23 -6.52 -8.30 20.45
CA ALA A 23 -6.57 -6.86 20.74
C ALA A 23 -6.20 -6.51 22.19
N VAL A 24 -6.44 -7.42 23.13
CA VAL A 24 -6.06 -7.25 24.54
C VAL A 24 -4.55 -7.31 24.78
N ASP A 25 -3.80 -7.95 23.88
CA ASP A 25 -2.35 -8.16 23.99
C ASP A 25 -1.55 -7.11 23.20
N THR A 26 -2.22 -6.08 22.64
CA THR A 26 -1.53 -5.01 21.90
C THR A 26 -0.48 -4.31 22.75
N LYS A 27 0.68 -4.02 22.15
CA LYS A 27 1.73 -3.18 22.74
C LYS A 27 1.30 -1.71 22.87
N GLY A 28 0.10 -1.39 22.34
CA GLY A 28 -0.53 -0.10 22.50
C GLY A 28 -0.02 0.98 21.55
N ARG A 29 -0.26 2.21 21.94
CA ARG A 29 -0.04 3.44 21.17
C ARG A 29 1.10 4.25 21.78
N GLU A 30 1.70 5.10 20.97
CA GLU A 30 2.71 6.04 21.45
C GLU A 30 2.15 7.01 22.51
N TYR A 31 0.95 7.53 22.25
CA TYR A 31 0.23 8.40 23.16
C TYR A 31 -0.97 7.66 23.74
N PRO A 32 -1.05 7.46 25.08
CA PRO A 32 -2.16 6.80 25.72
C PRO A 32 -3.51 7.44 25.37
N MET A 33 -4.54 6.61 25.25
CA MET A 33 -5.90 7.04 24.96
C MET A 33 -6.91 6.26 25.77
N GLU A 34 -8.00 6.92 26.15
CA GLU A 34 -9.13 6.25 26.80
C GLU A 34 -9.68 5.12 25.92
N PRO A 35 -9.89 3.93 26.50
CA PRO A 35 -10.51 2.81 25.79
C PRO A 35 -11.88 3.16 25.25
N CYS A 36 -12.18 2.71 24.04
CA CYS A 36 -13.52 2.86 23.47
C CYS A 36 -14.43 1.76 24.04
N PRO A 37 -15.66 2.08 24.50
CA PRO A 37 -16.56 1.06 25.05
C PRO A 37 -17.17 0.13 23.99
N ILE A 38 -16.97 0.42 22.69
CA ILE A 38 -17.58 -0.31 21.58
C ILE A 38 -16.52 -1.06 20.76
N ARG A 39 -15.37 -0.43 20.47
CA ARG A 39 -14.37 -0.89 19.50
C ARG A 39 -13.08 -1.29 20.18
N THR A 40 -12.45 -2.37 19.70
CA THR A 40 -11.07 -2.72 20.03
C THR A 40 -10.10 -1.65 19.50
N ASP A 41 -8.82 -1.73 19.88
CA ASP A 41 -7.83 -0.77 19.40
C ASP A 41 -7.57 -0.92 17.90
N PHE A 42 -7.57 -2.14 17.36
CA PHE A 42 -7.40 -2.39 15.92
C PHE A 42 -8.58 -1.87 15.09
N MET A 43 -9.81 -2.02 15.57
CA MET A 43 -10.98 -1.39 14.94
C MET A 43 -10.87 0.12 14.89
N ARG A 44 -10.37 0.75 15.96
CA ARG A 44 -10.15 2.20 15.99
C ARG A 44 -9.08 2.65 15.02
N ASP A 45 -8.05 1.85 14.83
CA ASP A 45 -6.96 2.15 13.90
C ASP A 45 -7.44 2.08 12.45
N ARG A 46 -8.19 1.04 12.09
CA ARG A 46 -8.86 0.94 10.80
C ARG A 46 -9.71 2.19 10.52
N ASP A 47 -10.56 2.58 11.45
CA ASP A 47 -11.43 3.75 11.29
C ASP A 47 -10.62 5.03 11.09
N ARG A 48 -9.52 5.23 11.84
CA ARG A 48 -8.63 6.39 11.67
C ARG A 48 -7.98 6.44 10.31
N ILE A 49 -7.55 5.30 9.79
CA ILE A 49 -6.96 5.19 8.45
C ILE A 49 -7.99 5.56 7.39
N ILE A 50 -9.18 4.96 7.42
CA ILE A 50 -10.25 5.24 6.45
C ILE A 50 -10.62 6.73 6.42
N HIS A 51 -10.65 7.39 7.57
CA HIS A 51 -11.03 8.79 7.67
C HIS A 51 -9.90 9.79 7.43
N CYS A 52 -8.65 9.35 7.21
CA CYS A 52 -7.53 10.24 6.99
C CYS A 52 -7.52 10.83 5.56
N LYS A 53 -6.81 11.95 5.37
CA LYS A 53 -6.70 12.62 4.07
C LYS A 53 -5.90 11.79 3.07
N SER A 54 -4.84 11.14 3.57
CA SER A 54 -3.93 10.33 2.75
C SER A 54 -4.67 9.13 2.14
N PHE A 55 -5.57 8.46 2.86
CA PHE A 55 -6.39 7.39 2.33
C PHE A 55 -7.31 7.87 1.20
N ARG A 56 -7.98 9.02 1.37
CA ARG A 56 -8.82 9.60 0.31
C ARG A 56 -8.05 9.95 -0.96
N ARG A 57 -6.75 10.32 -0.83
CA ARG A 57 -5.88 10.66 -1.98
C ARG A 57 -5.53 9.45 -2.84
N LEU A 58 -5.58 8.22 -2.30
CA LEU A 58 -5.34 6.98 -3.06
C LEU A 58 -6.29 6.84 -4.26
N LYS A 59 -7.49 7.43 -4.20
CA LYS A 59 -8.46 7.47 -5.30
C LYS A 59 -7.87 8.10 -6.59
N HIS A 60 -6.91 9.00 -6.47
CA HIS A 60 -6.34 9.76 -7.58
C HIS A 60 -4.82 9.53 -7.72
N LYS A 61 -4.34 8.38 -7.28
CA LYS A 61 -2.98 7.89 -7.52
C LYS A 61 -3.04 6.65 -8.40
N THR A 62 -2.23 6.62 -9.43
CA THR A 62 -2.14 5.50 -10.37
C THR A 62 -1.56 4.25 -9.70
N GLN A 63 -2.02 3.07 -10.14
CA GLN A 63 -1.42 1.79 -9.73
C GLN A 63 -0.30 1.40 -10.68
N VAL A 64 -0.59 1.06 -11.93
CA VAL A 64 0.39 0.58 -12.92
C VAL A 64 0.52 1.54 -14.09
N PHE A 65 -0.58 1.92 -14.72
CA PHE A 65 -0.59 2.74 -15.92
C PHE A 65 -0.79 4.21 -15.59
N LEU A 66 0.12 5.07 -16.09
CA LEU A 66 0.02 6.51 -15.91
C LEU A 66 -1.16 7.07 -16.72
N SER A 67 -2.14 7.65 -16.01
CA SER A 67 -3.30 8.33 -16.61
C SER A 67 -3.98 7.53 -17.73
N PRO A 68 -4.41 6.29 -17.49
CA PRO A 68 -5.12 5.57 -18.53
C PRO A 68 -6.42 6.29 -18.89
N VAL A 69 -6.73 6.37 -20.19
CA VAL A 69 -8.00 6.90 -20.65
C VAL A 69 -9.08 5.83 -20.42
N GLY A 70 -9.94 6.06 -19.43
CA GLY A 70 -11.09 5.19 -19.14
C GLY A 70 -11.33 4.95 -17.64
N ASP A 71 -12.58 4.61 -17.31
CA ASP A 71 -13.05 4.48 -15.92
C ASP A 71 -12.79 3.09 -15.31
N HIS A 72 -12.19 2.17 -16.06
CA HIS A 72 -12.05 0.76 -15.67
C HIS A 72 -10.67 0.36 -15.15
N TYR A 73 -9.71 1.27 -15.14
CA TYR A 73 -8.39 1.00 -14.61
C TYR A 73 -8.34 1.18 -13.09
N ARG A 74 -7.50 0.37 -12.44
CA ARG A 74 -7.34 0.40 -11.00
C ARG A 74 -6.61 1.64 -10.53
N THR A 75 -7.13 2.26 -9.48
CA THR A 75 -6.43 3.26 -8.67
C THR A 75 -5.81 2.58 -7.45
N ARG A 76 -4.92 3.27 -6.74
CA ARG A 76 -4.38 2.74 -5.48
C ARG A 76 -5.46 2.47 -4.44
N LEU A 77 -6.55 3.23 -4.44
CA LEU A 77 -7.67 2.96 -3.53
C LEU A 77 -8.35 1.62 -3.82
N THR A 78 -8.62 1.33 -5.09
CA THR A 78 -9.24 0.04 -5.46
C THR A 78 -8.30 -1.12 -5.22
N HIS A 79 -7.00 -0.98 -5.54
CA HIS A 79 -5.97 -1.95 -5.17
C HIS A 79 -5.94 -2.21 -3.65
N THR A 80 -5.89 -1.17 -2.83
CA THR A 80 -5.88 -1.28 -1.36
C THR A 80 -7.11 -2.04 -0.82
N LEU A 81 -8.28 -1.81 -1.42
CA LEU A 81 -9.51 -2.55 -1.05
C LEU A 81 -9.45 -4.02 -1.47
N GLU A 82 -8.90 -4.32 -2.64
CA GLU A 82 -8.71 -5.69 -3.12
C GLU A 82 -7.66 -6.44 -2.28
N VAL A 83 -6.56 -5.79 -1.90
CA VAL A 83 -5.58 -6.33 -0.92
C VAL A 83 -6.25 -6.64 0.41
N SER A 84 -7.04 -5.72 0.93
CA SER A 84 -7.79 -5.91 2.18
C SER A 84 -8.77 -7.08 2.08
N GLN A 85 -9.47 -7.23 0.96
CA GLN A 85 -10.39 -8.36 0.72
C GLN A 85 -9.65 -9.70 0.73
N ILE A 86 -8.53 -9.82 0.01
CA ILE A 86 -7.71 -11.04 -0.05
C ILE A 86 -7.13 -11.35 1.34
N ALA A 87 -6.52 -10.35 1.98
CA ALA A 87 -5.90 -10.49 3.29
C ALA A 87 -6.90 -10.98 4.35
N ARG A 88 -8.09 -10.37 4.42
CA ARG A 88 -9.13 -10.76 5.36
C ARG A 88 -9.67 -12.16 5.07
N THR A 89 -9.75 -12.57 3.82
CA THR A 89 -10.14 -13.93 3.46
C THR A 89 -9.15 -14.96 4.02
N ILE A 90 -7.85 -14.68 3.88
CA ILE A 90 -6.78 -15.52 4.42
C ILE A 90 -6.81 -15.49 5.97
N ALA A 91 -6.86 -14.30 6.56
CA ALA A 91 -6.85 -14.13 8.02
C ALA A 91 -8.02 -14.88 8.68
N ARG A 92 -9.24 -14.71 8.15
CA ARG A 92 -10.43 -15.42 8.66
C ARG A 92 -10.26 -16.94 8.61
N ALA A 93 -9.78 -17.49 7.49
CA ALA A 93 -9.60 -18.92 7.32
C ALA A 93 -8.48 -19.49 8.21
N LEU A 94 -7.45 -18.69 8.52
CA LEU A 94 -6.38 -19.04 9.45
C LEU A 94 -6.72 -18.73 10.93
N GLN A 95 -7.92 -18.22 11.21
CA GLN A 95 -8.36 -17.77 12.54
C GLN A 95 -7.44 -16.68 13.13
N LEU A 96 -6.94 -15.76 12.28
CA LEU A 96 -6.17 -14.59 12.68
C LEU A 96 -7.09 -13.37 12.87
N ASN A 97 -6.56 -12.28 13.44
CA ASN A 97 -7.31 -11.06 13.73
C ASN A 97 -7.61 -10.27 12.46
N GLU A 98 -8.87 -10.31 12.00
CA GLU A 98 -9.30 -9.63 10.79
C GLU A 98 -9.25 -8.10 10.93
N ASP A 99 -9.54 -7.54 12.10
CA ASP A 99 -9.51 -6.08 12.30
C ASP A 99 -8.10 -5.53 12.21
N LEU A 100 -7.11 -6.24 12.77
CA LEU A 100 -5.70 -5.92 12.63
C LEU A 100 -5.25 -6.04 11.16
N THR A 101 -5.60 -7.14 10.51
CA THR A 101 -5.29 -7.40 9.11
C THR A 101 -5.85 -6.30 8.21
N GLU A 102 -7.11 -5.90 8.42
CA GLU A 102 -7.76 -4.83 7.66
C GLU A 102 -7.08 -3.49 7.88
N ALA A 103 -6.76 -3.13 9.14
CA ALA A 103 -6.08 -1.88 9.46
C ALA A 103 -4.71 -1.77 8.76
N ILE A 104 -3.91 -2.84 8.79
CA ILE A 104 -2.62 -2.89 8.09
C ILE A 104 -2.82 -2.76 6.58
N ALA A 105 -3.73 -3.55 6.00
CA ALA A 105 -4.00 -3.54 4.57
C ALA A 105 -4.47 -2.17 4.06
N LEU A 106 -5.33 -1.47 4.80
CA LEU A 106 -5.78 -0.13 4.43
C LEU A 106 -4.68 0.94 4.57
N GLY A 107 -3.70 0.70 5.43
CA GLY A 107 -2.61 1.64 5.72
C GLY A 107 -1.35 1.46 4.88
N HIS A 108 -1.14 0.30 4.25
CA HIS A 108 0.15 -0.08 3.68
C HIS A 108 0.66 0.88 2.59
N ASP A 109 -0.23 1.39 1.75
CA ASP A 109 0.09 2.17 0.53
C ASP A 109 -0.08 3.68 0.66
N LEU A 110 -0.36 4.21 1.87
CA LEU A 110 -0.60 5.64 2.12
C LEU A 110 0.55 6.54 1.64
N GLY A 111 1.78 6.04 1.71
CA GLY A 111 3.02 6.76 1.42
C GLY A 111 3.45 6.74 -0.04
N HIS A 112 2.72 6.12 -0.94
CA HIS A 112 3.07 6.14 -2.35
C HIS A 112 3.07 7.55 -2.93
N THR A 113 4.05 7.79 -3.78
CA THR A 113 4.22 9.05 -4.53
C THR A 113 3.19 9.18 -5.65
N PRO A 114 2.95 10.39 -6.19
CA PRO A 114 2.34 10.53 -7.51
C PRO A 114 3.10 9.71 -8.54
N PHE A 115 2.38 9.17 -9.50
CA PHE A 115 2.93 8.31 -10.57
C PHE A 115 3.60 7.01 -10.06
N GLY A 116 3.23 6.53 -8.89
CA GLY A 116 3.63 5.24 -8.35
C GLY A 116 5.14 5.05 -8.27
N HIS A 117 5.65 3.94 -8.78
CA HIS A 117 7.09 3.61 -8.75
C HIS A 117 7.99 4.58 -9.54
N ALA A 118 7.44 5.28 -10.55
CA ALA A 118 8.20 6.30 -11.27
C ALA A 118 8.60 7.45 -10.34
N GLY A 119 7.63 7.98 -9.59
CA GLY A 119 7.88 9.04 -8.61
C GLY A 119 8.76 8.58 -7.45
N GLU A 120 8.50 7.39 -6.91
CA GLU A 120 9.32 6.78 -5.85
C GLU A 120 10.80 6.63 -6.28
N SER A 121 11.04 6.14 -7.49
CA SER A 121 12.39 5.97 -8.05
C SER A 121 13.17 7.29 -8.12
N VAL A 122 12.49 8.41 -8.43
CA VAL A 122 13.11 9.74 -8.46
C VAL A 122 13.41 10.22 -7.05
N LEU A 123 12.42 10.21 -6.15
CA LEU A 123 12.64 10.66 -4.77
C LEU A 123 13.68 9.81 -4.04
N ASN A 124 13.73 8.50 -4.30
CA ASN A 124 14.76 7.63 -3.72
C ASN A 124 16.19 8.01 -4.12
N LYS A 125 16.37 8.60 -5.31
CA LYS A 125 17.70 9.07 -5.78
C LYS A 125 18.04 10.46 -5.26
N LEU A 126 17.05 11.33 -5.10
CA LEU A 126 17.26 12.74 -4.81
C LEU A 126 17.26 13.06 -3.31
N VAL A 127 16.48 12.30 -2.52
CA VAL A 127 16.37 12.55 -1.08
C VAL A 127 17.58 11.97 -0.36
N PRO A 128 18.29 12.77 0.47
CA PRO A 128 19.34 12.24 1.33
C PRO A 128 18.83 11.09 2.21
N GLY A 129 19.50 9.94 2.18
CA GLY A 129 19.06 8.73 2.87
C GLY A 129 18.03 7.89 2.10
N GLY A 130 17.58 8.35 0.93
CA GLY A 130 16.62 7.64 0.10
C GLY A 130 15.15 7.88 0.46
N PHE A 131 14.28 7.23 -0.31
CA PHE A 131 12.83 7.30 -0.14
C PHE A 131 12.21 5.94 -0.49
N LYS A 132 11.38 5.41 0.41
CA LYS A 132 10.58 4.21 0.17
C LYS A 132 9.14 4.45 0.63
N HIS A 133 8.19 3.96 -0.16
CA HIS A 133 6.77 4.19 0.11
C HIS A 133 6.29 3.59 1.43
N ASN A 134 6.81 2.44 1.84
CA ASN A 134 6.47 1.82 3.12
C ASN A 134 6.97 2.64 4.32
N GLU A 135 8.19 3.17 4.27
CA GLU A 135 8.73 4.08 5.28
C GLU A 135 7.94 5.40 5.28
N GLN A 136 7.54 5.88 4.11
CA GLN A 136 6.68 7.05 3.99
C GLN A 136 5.26 6.79 4.50
N SER A 137 4.69 5.58 4.32
CA SER A 137 3.40 5.19 4.90
C SER A 137 3.45 5.25 6.42
N LEU A 138 4.51 4.71 7.02
CA LEU A 138 4.75 4.83 8.47
C LEU A 138 4.84 6.29 8.89
N ARG A 139 5.64 7.10 8.20
CA ARG A 139 5.83 8.53 8.50
C ARG A 139 4.52 9.33 8.43
N ILE A 140 3.63 8.99 7.49
CA ILE A 140 2.30 9.60 7.40
C ILE A 140 1.50 9.31 8.65
N VAL A 141 1.43 8.06 9.08
CA VAL A 141 0.60 7.67 10.23
C VAL A 141 1.20 8.05 11.58
N GLU A 142 2.51 8.25 11.67
CA GLU A 142 3.19 8.68 12.88
C GLU A 142 3.29 10.20 13.03
N LYS A 143 3.47 10.94 11.92
CA LYS A 143 3.86 12.35 12.00
C LYS A 143 3.05 13.30 11.11
N LEU A 144 2.82 12.94 9.83
CA LEU A 144 2.36 13.91 8.84
C LEU A 144 0.85 14.13 8.83
N GLU A 145 0.06 13.06 8.97
CA GLU A 145 -1.40 13.19 8.89
C GLU A 145 -1.92 14.11 10.01
N ASN A 146 -2.66 15.15 9.61
CA ASN A 146 -3.13 16.22 10.51
C ASN A 146 -1.99 16.91 11.30
N GLY A 147 -0.75 16.81 10.82
CA GLY A 147 0.44 17.38 11.45
C GLY A 147 0.87 16.75 12.78
N LYS A 148 0.32 15.61 13.15
CA LYS A 148 0.64 14.88 14.40
C LYS A 148 0.54 13.36 14.29
N GLY A 149 0.23 12.86 13.09
CA GLY A 149 -0.01 11.44 12.87
C GLY A 149 -1.39 10.96 13.33
N LEU A 150 -1.59 9.66 13.23
CA LEU A 150 -2.85 8.97 13.58
C LEU A 150 -2.81 8.29 14.96
N ASN A 151 -1.65 8.23 15.60
CA ASN A 151 -1.45 7.52 16.88
C ASN A 151 -2.00 6.09 16.84
N LEU A 152 -1.53 5.29 15.87
CA LEU A 152 -1.93 3.89 15.69
C LEU A 152 -1.20 2.97 16.68
N THR A 153 -1.71 1.77 16.89
CA THR A 153 -1.04 0.72 17.67
C THR A 153 0.28 0.30 17.03
N PHE A 154 1.15 -0.29 17.82
CA PHE A 154 2.45 -0.78 17.37
C PHE A 154 2.28 -1.78 16.23
N GLU A 155 1.37 -2.74 16.36
CA GLU A 155 1.17 -3.84 15.42
C GLU A 155 0.72 -3.33 14.04
N VAL A 156 -0.14 -2.32 13.99
CA VAL A 156 -0.56 -1.70 12.73
C VAL A 156 0.60 -0.94 12.08
N ARG A 157 1.39 -0.18 12.86
CA ARG A 157 2.56 0.55 12.35
C ARG A 157 3.65 -0.41 11.85
N ASP A 158 3.92 -1.47 12.60
CA ASP A 158 4.87 -2.52 12.23
C ASP A 158 4.44 -3.24 10.95
N GLY A 159 3.16 -3.62 10.84
CA GLY A 159 2.63 -4.22 9.63
C GLY A 159 2.72 -3.30 8.41
N ILE A 160 2.43 -2.01 8.57
CA ILE A 160 2.53 -1.02 7.49
C ILE A 160 3.97 -0.90 6.98
N VAL A 161 4.96 -0.74 7.84
CA VAL A 161 6.34 -0.54 7.38
C VAL A 161 6.99 -1.82 6.84
N ASN A 162 6.54 -2.98 7.31
CA ASN A 162 7.10 -4.29 6.95
C ASN A 162 6.29 -5.05 5.90
N HIS A 163 5.30 -4.44 5.23
CA HIS A 163 4.48 -5.14 4.22
C HIS A 163 5.25 -5.54 2.96
N THR A 164 6.38 -4.90 2.65
CA THR A 164 7.17 -5.19 1.45
C THR A 164 7.82 -6.57 1.50
N LYS A 165 8.25 -7.11 0.34
CA LYS A 165 8.89 -8.45 0.23
C LYS A 165 10.08 -8.64 1.17
N SER A 166 10.83 -7.58 1.45
CA SER A 166 12.01 -7.61 2.33
C SER A 166 11.69 -7.33 3.80
N GLY A 167 10.45 -6.97 4.10
CA GLY A 167 10.02 -6.71 5.46
C GLY A 167 9.73 -7.99 6.25
N HIS A 168 9.79 -7.85 7.56
CA HIS A 168 9.53 -8.95 8.51
C HIS A 168 8.56 -8.45 9.58
N PRO A 169 7.25 -8.44 9.29
CA PRO A 169 6.26 -8.01 10.28
C PRO A 169 6.26 -8.94 11.48
N SER A 170 6.02 -8.36 12.66
CA SER A 170 6.06 -9.08 13.94
C SER A 170 4.82 -9.95 14.20
N THR A 171 3.76 -9.80 13.40
CA THR A 171 2.50 -10.54 13.53
C THR A 171 2.22 -11.35 12.27
N LEU A 172 1.44 -12.44 12.41
CA LEU A 172 0.99 -13.22 11.24
C LEU A 172 0.02 -12.41 10.37
N GLU A 173 -0.76 -11.52 10.95
CA GLU A 173 -1.64 -10.60 10.24
C GLU A 173 -0.85 -9.69 9.29
N GLY A 174 0.27 -9.15 9.76
CA GLY A 174 1.20 -8.38 8.91
C GLY A 174 1.79 -9.23 7.78
N ALA A 175 2.16 -10.49 8.07
CA ALA A 175 2.65 -11.42 7.05
C ALA A 175 1.56 -11.78 6.02
N VAL A 176 0.30 -11.92 6.45
CA VAL A 176 -0.85 -12.09 5.55
C VAL A 176 -0.98 -10.90 4.61
N VAL A 177 -0.89 -9.66 5.11
CA VAL A 177 -1.01 -8.46 4.27
C VAL A 177 0.13 -8.39 3.26
N SER A 178 1.38 -8.65 3.67
CA SER A 178 2.54 -8.68 2.76
C SER A 178 2.36 -9.68 1.62
N LEU A 179 1.78 -10.84 1.90
CA LEU A 179 1.52 -11.86 0.88
C LEU A 179 0.32 -11.53 0.02
N ALA A 180 -0.75 -10.99 0.62
CA ALA A 180 -1.97 -10.58 -0.07
C ALA A 180 -1.71 -9.43 -1.05
N ASP A 181 -0.88 -8.45 -0.69
CA ASP A 181 -0.45 -7.38 -1.60
C ASP A 181 0.25 -7.95 -2.83
N ARG A 182 1.18 -8.89 -2.63
CA ARG A 182 1.88 -9.57 -3.73
C ARG A 182 0.93 -10.35 -4.64
N ILE A 183 -0.02 -11.09 -4.08
CA ILE A 183 -1.06 -11.81 -4.84
C ILE A 183 -1.91 -10.82 -5.63
N ALA A 184 -2.32 -9.74 -4.99
CA ALA A 184 -3.16 -8.71 -5.58
C ALA A 184 -2.45 -8.05 -6.77
N TYR A 185 -1.27 -7.43 -6.56
CA TYR A 185 -0.65 -6.63 -7.62
C TYR A 185 -0.34 -7.47 -8.87
N VAL A 186 0.19 -8.70 -8.72
CA VAL A 186 0.48 -9.56 -9.86
C VAL A 186 -0.77 -9.85 -10.70
N ASN A 187 -1.89 -10.17 -10.03
CA ASN A 187 -3.13 -10.48 -10.72
C ASN A 187 -3.81 -9.24 -11.32
N HIS A 188 -3.73 -8.10 -10.63
CA HIS A 188 -4.28 -6.84 -11.11
C HIS A 188 -3.52 -6.32 -12.34
N ASP A 189 -2.20 -6.40 -12.31
CA ASP A 189 -1.34 -5.94 -13.40
C ASP A 189 -1.55 -6.76 -14.67
N ILE A 190 -1.77 -8.08 -14.54
CA ILE A 190 -2.15 -8.94 -15.66
C ILE A 190 -3.50 -8.48 -16.25
N ASP A 191 -4.51 -8.29 -15.40
CA ASP A 191 -5.86 -7.94 -15.82
C ASP A 191 -5.88 -6.58 -16.54
N ASP A 192 -5.22 -5.58 -15.96
CA ASP A 192 -5.11 -4.25 -16.53
C ASP A 192 -4.26 -4.24 -17.82
N ALA A 193 -3.20 -5.04 -17.90
CA ALA A 193 -2.39 -5.18 -19.12
C ALA A 193 -3.12 -5.88 -20.26
N ILE A 194 -3.94 -6.88 -19.97
CA ILE A 194 -4.82 -7.52 -20.97
C ILE A 194 -5.85 -6.51 -21.47
N ARG A 195 -6.46 -5.73 -20.58
CA ARG A 195 -7.42 -4.68 -20.92
C ARG A 195 -6.79 -3.59 -21.79
N ALA A 196 -5.53 -3.25 -21.53
CA ALA A 196 -4.76 -2.30 -22.33
C ALA A 196 -4.27 -2.87 -23.68
N GLY A 197 -4.49 -4.16 -23.96
CA GLY A 197 -4.01 -4.83 -25.18
C GLY A 197 -2.49 -5.06 -25.21
N ILE A 198 -1.81 -4.94 -24.05
CA ILE A 198 -0.36 -5.15 -23.92
C ILE A 198 -0.04 -6.64 -23.74
N LEU A 199 -0.87 -7.34 -22.99
CA LEU A 199 -0.77 -8.78 -22.76
C LEU A 199 -2.01 -9.50 -23.29
N SER A 200 -1.91 -10.84 -23.39
CA SER A 200 -3.06 -11.72 -23.61
C SER A 200 -3.02 -12.90 -22.64
N ASN A 201 -4.16 -13.52 -22.34
CA ASN A 201 -4.20 -14.73 -21.50
C ASN A 201 -3.41 -15.89 -22.14
N GLU A 202 -3.40 -15.98 -23.47
CA GLU A 202 -2.66 -17.01 -24.21
C GLU A 202 -1.17 -16.83 -24.06
N GLY A 203 -0.66 -15.60 -23.95
CA GLY A 203 0.74 -15.26 -23.80
C GLY A 203 1.33 -15.58 -22.43
N LEU A 204 0.52 -15.80 -21.41
CA LEU A 204 1.00 -16.17 -20.08
C LEU A 204 1.72 -17.53 -20.11
N PRO A 205 2.78 -17.73 -19.31
CA PRO A 205 3.52 -19.00 -19.25
C PRO A 205 2.59 -20.19 -19.02
N GLU A 206 2.73 -21.26 -19.83
CA GLU A 206 1.83 -22.40 -19.79
C GLU A 206 1.82 -23.13 -18.45
N SER A 207 2.98 -23.20 -17.77
CA SER A 207 3.07 -23.78 -16.42
C SER A 207 2.27 -22.95 -15.40
N CYS A 208 2.30 -21.62 -15.51
CA CYS A 208 1.53 -20.76 -14.62
C CYS A 208 0.01 -20.90 -14.88
N LYS A 209 -0.41 -20.96 -16.15
CA LYS A 209 -1.83 -21.22 -16.52
C LYS A 209 -2.33 -22.55 -15.95
N LYS A 210 -1.49 -23.58 -15.96
CA LYS A 210 -1.83 -24.91 -15.45
C LYS A 210 -1.87 -24.96 -13.93
N ASN A 211 -0.88 -24.37 -13.25
CA ASN A 211 -0.66 -24.56 -11.82
C ASN A 211 -1.30 -23.44 -10.97
N ILE A 212 -1.37 -22.21 -11.48
CA ILE A 212 -1.98 -21.09 -10.77
C ILE A 212 -3.42 -20.86 -11.26
N GLY A 213 -3.65 -20.86 -12.58
CA GLY A 213 -4.97 -20.64 -13.16
C GLY A 213 -4.94 -19.78 -14.42
N ARG A 214 -5.99 -19.91 -15.22
CA ARG A 214 -6.15 -19.20 -16.52
C ARG A 214 -6.88 -17.87 -16.37
N THR A 215 -7.86 -17.82 -15.49
CA THR A 215 -8.65 -16.61 -15.24
C THR A 215 -8.15 -15.87 -13.99
N HIS A 216 -8.50 -14.60 -13.87
CA HIS A 216 -8.21 -13.78 -12.68
C HIS A 216 -8.70 -14.45 -11.38
N GLY A 217 -9.95 -14.92 -11.37
CA GLY A 217 -10.53 -15.58 -10.20
C GLY A 217 -9.86 -16.91 -9.85
N GLU A 218 -9.53 -17.73 -10.86
CA GLU A 218 -8.80 -19.00 -10.65
C GLU A 218 -7.43 -18.73 -10.02
N ARG A 219 -6.68 -17.74 -10.54
CA ARG A 219 -5.35 -17.40 -10.02
C ARG A 219 -5.40 -16.98 -8.56
N ILE A 220 -6.30 -16.08 -8.20
CA ILE A 220 -6.45 -15.63 -6.81
C ILE A 220 -6.85 -16.78 -5.91
N ASN A 221 -7.84 -17.58 -6.32
CA ASN A 221 -8.34 -18.69 -5.52
C ASN A 221 -7.26 -19.76 -5.28
N SER A 222 -6.52 -20.16 -6.32
CA SER A 222 -5.45 -21.16 -6.19
C SER A 222 -4.34 -20.69 -5.25
N LEU A 223 -3.93 -19.42 -5.36
CA LEU A 223 -2.91 -18.84 -4.50
C LEU A 223 -3.37 -18.76 -3.03
N ILE A 224 -4.61 -18.34 -2.78
CA ILE A 224 -5.18 -18.32 -1.43
C ILE A 224 -5.25 -19.75 -0.86
N MET A 225 -5.75 -20.70 -1.63
CA MET A 225 -5.87 -22.11 -1.17
C MET A 225 -4.52 -22.72 -0.82
N ASP A 226 -3.48 -22.45 -1.62
CA ASP A 226 -2.12 -22.91 -1.33
C ASP A 226 -1.59 -22.32 -0.02
N VAL A 227 -1.76 -21.01 0.18
CA VAL A 227 -1.38 -20.32 1.43
C VAL A 227 -2.09 -20.94 2.63
N LEU A 228 -3.39 -21.19 2.52
CA LEU A 228 -4.17 -21.79 3.61
C LEU A 228 -3.68 -23.21 3.95
N ASN A 229 -3.44 -24.05 2.95
CA ASN A 229 -2.96 -25.41 3.15
C ASN A 229 -1.57 -25.44 3.81
N GLU A 230 -0.70 -24.51 3.46
CA GLU A 230 0.65 -24.44 4.01
C GLU A 230 0.74 -23.77 5.39
N SER A 231 -0.23 -22.95 5.74
CA SER A 231 -0.17 -22.10 6.93
C SER A 231 -1.14 -22.51 8.05
N PHE A 232 -2.23 -23.22 7.74
CA PHE A 232 -3.26 -23.55 8.72
C PHE A 232 -2.69 -24.35 9.92
N GLY A 233 -2.96 -23.89 11.13
CA GLY A 233 -2.47 -24.49 12.38
C GLY A 233 -0.95 -24.35 12.59
N LYS A 234 -0.27 -23.44 11.90
CA LYS A 234 1.18 -23.23 12.00
C LYS A 234 1.49 -21.76 12.30
N ASN A 235 2.56 -21.51 13.05
CA ASN A 235 3.06 -20.15 13.33
C ASN A 235 3.84 -19.58 12.13
N LYS A 236 3.21 -19.54 10.95
CA LYS A 236 3.76 -18.97 9.72
C LYS A 236 2.68 -18.72 8.67
N VAL A 237 2.94 -17.77 7.77
CA VAL A 237 2.13 -17.52 6.57
C VAL A 237 3.03 -17.63 5.35
N VAL A 238 2.86 -18.67 4.55
CA VAL A 238 3.74 -18.98 3.41
C VAL A 238 2.95 -19.63 2.27
N MET A 239 3.52 -19.57 1.06
CA MET A 239 3.15 -20.44 -0.08
C MET A 239 4.00 -21.70 -0.05
N SER A 240 3.51 -22.78 -0.68
CA SER A 240 4.34 -23.95 -0.99
C SER A 240 5.54 -23.58 -1.88
N ALA A 241 6.60 -24.38 -1.86
CA ALA A 241 7.76 -24.14 -2.69
C ALA A 241 7.41 -24.19 -4.19
N GLU A 242 6.53 -25.10 -4.58
CA GLU A 242 6.02 -25.27 -5.94
C GLU A 242 5.23 -24.04 -6.39
N MET A 243 4.26 -23.62 -5.59
CA MET A 243 3.43 -22.46 -5.91
C MET A 243 4.25 -21.17 -5.94
N ASN A 244 5.16 -20.98 -5.00
CA ASN A 244 6.04 -19.81 -4.99
C ASN A 244 6.96 -19.78 -6.24
N THR A 245 7.41 -20.93 -6.72
CA THR A 245 8.20 -21.01 -7.96
C THR A 245 7.39 -20.57 -9.17
N GLU A 246 6.17 -21.03 -9.32
CA GLU A 246 5.29 -20.62 -10.42
C GLU A 246 4.87 -19.14 -10.29
N PHE A 247 4.63 -18.67 -9.08
CA PHE A 247 4.32 -17.28 -8.81
C PHE A 247 5.47 -16.32 -9.18
N GLU A 248 6.72 -16.66 -8.83
CA GLU A 248 7.90 -15.87 -9.22
C GLU A 248 8.16 -15.92 -10.75
N LYS A 249 7.85 -17.03 -11.44
CA LYS A 249 7.86 -17.08 -12.91
C LYS A 249 6.85 -16.10 -13.52
N LEU A 250 5.62 -16.08 -12.99
CA LEU A 250 4.57 -15.18 -13.44
C LEU A 250 5.00 -13.71 -13.24
N ARG A 251 5.57 -13.42 -12.08
CA ARG A 251 6.10 -12.09 -11.75
C ARG A 251 7.24 -11.69 -12.70
N THR A 252 8.19 -12.58 -12.96
CA THR A 252 9.30 -12.35 -13.93
C THR A 252 8.76 -12.05 -15.32
N TYR A 253 7.75 -12.81 -15.77
CA TYR A 253 7.08 -12.58 -17.04
C TYR A 253 6.50 -11.15 -17.13
N LEU A 254 5.87 -10.65 -16.05
CA LEU A 254 5.37 -9.28 -16.01
C LEU A 254 6.50 -8.25 -16.09
N PHE A 255 7.62 -8.48 -15.42
CA PHE A 255 8.77 -7.57 -15.53
C PHE A 255 9.25 -7.45 -16.96
N GLU A 256 9.38 -8.56 -17.68
CA GLU A 256 9.91 -8.60 -19.04
C GLU A 256 8.92 -8.04 -20.08
N ASN A 257 7.62 -8.32 -19.94
CA ASN A 257 6.64 -8.06 -20.98
C ASN A 257 5.75 -6.84 -20.71
N LEU A 258 5.63 -6.40 -19.45
CA LEU A 258 4.81 -5.24 -19.07
C LEU A 258 5.66 -4.05 -18.66
N TYR A 259 6.45 -4.18 -17.60
CA TYR A 259 7.14 -3.03 -17.01
C TYR A 259 8.32 -2.52 -17.87
N TYR A 260 8.88 -3.33 -18.76
CA TYR A 260 9.89 -2.90 -19.74
C TYR A 260 9.30 -2.50 -21.11
N ASN A 261 7.99 -2.43 -21.25
CA ASN A 261 7.35 -2.03 -22.51
C ASN A 261 7.73 -0.57 -22.86
N PRO A 262 8.21 -0.29 -24.11
CA PRO A 262 8.64 1.05 -24.52
C PRO A 262 7.56 2.12 -24.43
N ALA A 263 6.31 1.79 -24.69
CA ALA A 263 5.19 2.73 -24.59
C ALA A 263 4.95 3.17 -23.14
N ALA A 264 4.98 2.24 -22.18
CA ALA A 264 4.88 2.54 -20.76
C ALA A 264 6.07 3.39 -20.29
N LYS A 265 7.29 3.09 -20.74
CA LYS A 265 8.51 3.84 -20.40
C LYS A 265 8.51 5.29 -20.88
N SER A 266 7.89 5.59 -22.02
CA SER A 266 7.79 6.97 -22.52
C SER A 266 7.05 7.87 -21.55
N GLU A 267 5.89 7.45 -21.07
CA GLU A 267 5.10 8.22 -20.11
C GLU A 267 5.75 8.24 -18.71
N GLU A 268 6.39 7.13 -18.32
CA GLU A 268 7.17 7.06 -17.07
C GLU A 268 8.31 8.08 -17.05
N SER A 269 9.00 8.29 -18.17
CA SER A 269 10.07 9.29 -18.27
C SER A 269 9.54 10.71 -18.04
N LYS A 270 8.37 11.06 -18.60
CA LYS A 270 7.72 12.35 -18.37
C LYS A 270 7.33 12.53 -16.90
N ALA A 271 6.76 11.51 -16.29
CA ALA A 271 6.39 11.52 -14.88
C ALA A 271 7.61 11.75 -13.97
N LYS A 272 8.74 11.08 -14.27
CA LYS A 272 10.00 11.29 -13.57
C LYS A 272 10.47 12.74 -13.65
N SER A 273 10.45 13.34 -14.86
CA SER A 273 10.82 14.75 -15.05
C SER A 273 9.92 15.70 -14.26
N VAL A 274 8.63 15.40 -14.15
CA VAL A 274 7.69 16.20 -13.34
C VAL A 274 8.08 16.16 -11.86
N ILE A 275 8.36 14.99 -11.30
CA ILE A 275 8.73 14.84 -9.89
C ILE A 275 10.09 15.50 -9.61
N GLU A 276 11.07 15.31 -10.49
CA GLU A 276 12.40 15.91 -10.36
C GLU A 276 12.34 17.44 -10.34
N ALA A 277 11.58 18.03 -11.27
CA ALA A 277 11.40 19.48 -11.34
C ALA A 277 10.67 20.03 -10.11
N LEU A 278 9.58 19.38 -9.67
CA LEU A 278 8.84 19.79 -8.47
C LEU A 278 9.72 19.70 -7.22
N TYR A 279 10.54 18.64 -7.11
CA TYR A 279 11.42 18.46 -5.96
C TYR A 279 12.48 19.58 -5.90
N GLY A 280 13.16 19.87 -7.01
CA GLY A 280 14.10 21.00 -7.07
C GLY A 280 13.44 22.33 -6.71
N TYR A 281 12.25 22.58 -7.22
CA TYR A 281 11.51 23.81 -6.93
C TYR A 281 11.18 23.95 -5.43
N TYR A 282 10.62 22.91 -4.80
CA TYR A 282 10.15 22.98 -3.42
C TYR A 282 11.28 22.99 -2.37
N ILE A 283 12.49 22.57 -2.72
CA ILE A 283 13.66 22.76 -1.86
C ILE A 283 14.02 24.26 -1.76
N GLU A 284 13.89 25.00 -2.86
CA GLU A 284 14.20 26.43 -2.91
C GLU A 284 13.05 27.32 -2.44
N HIS A 285 11.80 26.87 -2.64
CA HIS A 285 10.56 27.62 -2.33
C HIS A 285 9.75 26.92 -1.23
N THR A 286 10.39 26.70 -0.08
CA THR A 286 9.74 26.01 1.05
C THR A 286 8.57 26.78 1.65
N ASP A 287 8.49 28.09 1.42
CA ASP A 287 7.38 28.96 1.82
C ASP A 287 6.07 28.63 1.08
N GLU A 288 6.14 28.04 -0.11
CA GLU A 288 4.98 27.55 -0.85
C GLU A 288 4.48 26.16 -0.38
N ILE A 289 5.25 25.47 0.46
CA ILE A 289 4.81 24.19 1.07
C ILE A 289 3.76 24.49 2.14
N HIS A 290 2.68 23.71 2.14
CA HIS A 290 1.62 23.85 3.14
C HIS A 290 2.18 23.75 4.57
N GLU A 291 1.71 24.62 5.48
CA GLU A 291 2.22 24.76 6.85
C GLU A 291 2.26 23.45 7.63
N GLU A 292 1.29 22.57 7.42
CA GLU A 292 1.20 21.24 8.03
C GLU A 292 2.47 20.39 7.80
N TYR A 293 3.16 20.59 6.66
CA TYR A 293 4.43 19.95 6.32
C TYR A 293 5.61 20.84 6.68
N ARG A 294 5.54 22.14 6.33
CA ARG A 294 6.61 23.11 6.48
C ARG A 294 7.12 23.22 7.91
N LYS A 295 6.28 23.09 8.91
CA LYS A 295 6.68 23.11 10.33
C LYS A 295 7.73 22.07 10.70
N ASN A 296 7.91 21.03 9.88
CA ASN A 296 8.90 19.98 10.12
C ASN A 296 10.29 20.28 9.56
N ILE A 297 10.50 21.43 8.89
CA ILE A 297 11.77 21.78 8.23
C ILE A 297 12.93 21.84 9.22
N GLU A 298 12.72 22.38 10.41
CA GLU A 298 13.76 22.51 11.42
C GLU A 298 14.25 21.13 11.90
N ALA A 299 13.33 20.16 12.02
CA ALA A 299 13.65 18.82 12.53
C ALA A 299 14.15 17.86 11.44
N ASP A 300 13.60 17.94 10.22
CA ASP A 300 13.78 16.92 9.17
C ASP A 300 14.58 17.41 7.95
N GLY A 301 14.81 18.73 7.83
CA GLY A 301 15.46 19.33 6.68
C GLY A 301 14.50 19.62 5.51
N ARG A 302 14.93 20.52 4.62
CA ARG A 302 14.12 20.98 3.47
C ARG A 302 13.87 19.87 2.46
N GLU A 303 14.89 19.08 2.19
CA GLU A 303 14.86 17.96 1.24
C GLU A 303 13.81 16.93 1.63
N ARG A 304 13.77 16.56 2.91
CA ARG A 304 12.79 15.60 3.41
C ARG A 304 11.37 16.16 3.38
N VAL A 305 11.20 17.43 3.77
CA VAL A 305 9.88 18.08 3.78
C VAL A 305 9.35 18.31 2.36
N ALA A 306 10.21 18.64 1.39
CA ALA A 306 9.84 18.71 -0.02
C ALA A 306 9.37 17.34 -0.54
N ALA A 307 10.07 16.26 -0.18
CA ALA A 307 9.65 14.90 -0.52
C ALA A 307 8.32 14.52 0.13
N ASP A 308 8.12 14.84 1.40
CA ASP A 308 6.85 14.60 2.11
C ASP A 308 5.67 15.32 1.43
N TRP A 309 5.87 16.57 1.03
CA TRP A 309 4.89 17.39 0.33
C TRP A 309 4.51 16.78 -1.02
N ILE A 310 5.52 16.40 -1.83
CA ILE A 310 5.32 15.80 -3.14
C ILE A 310 4.67 14.41 -3.00
N ALA A 311 5.13 13.57 -2.08
CA ALA A 311 4.53 12.26 -1.83
C ALA A 311 3.05 12.37 -1.41
N GLY A 312 2.67 13.46 -0.75
CA GLY A 312 1.28 13.77 -0.41
C GLY A 312 0.41 14.19 -1.59
N MET A 313 0.96 14.51 -2.77
CA MET A 313 0.20 14.91 -3.94
C MET A 313 -0.51 13.72 -4.60
N THR A 314 -1.58 13.99 -5.34
CA THR A 314 -2.14 13.07 -6.32
C THR A 314 -1.48 13.30 -7.68
N ASP A 315 -1.60 12.36 -8.61
CA ASP A 315 -1.05 12.49 -9.97
C ASP A 315 -1.57 13.75 -10.68
N VAL A 316 -2.88 13.97 -10.57
CA VAL A 316 -3.54 15.17 -11.14
C VAL A 316 -3.02 16.46 -10.49
N TYR A 317 -2.83 16.43 -9.18
CA TYR A 317 -2.31 17.62 -8.47
C TYR A 317 -0.86 17.90 -8.90
N ALA A 318 0.00 16.88 -8.92
CA ALA A 318 1.41 17.04 -9.33
C ALA A 318 1.54 17.54 -10.76
N ALA A 319 0.78 17.00 -11.71
CA ALA A 319 0.77 17.47 -13.10
C ALA A 319 0.26 18.92 -13.24
N ARG A 320 -0.80 19.27 -12.51
CA ARG A 320 -1.34 20.65 -12.48
C ARG A 320 -0.35 21.62 -11.88
N ASP A 321 0.29 21.24 -10.80
CA ASP A 321 1.24 22.09 -10.07
C ASP A 321 2.53 22.30 -10.88
N TYR A 322 3.04 21.26 -11.53
CA TYR A 322 4.12 21.37 -12.51
C TYR A 322 3.77 22.39 -13.61
N LYS A 323 2.56 22.28 -14.17
CA LYS A 323 2.09 23.22 -15.21
C LYS A 323 1.99 24.64 -14.67
N ARG A 324 1.54 24.83 -13.44
CA ARG A 324 1.47 26.14 -12.78
C ARG A 324 2.83 26.80 -12.66
N ILE A 325 3.86 26.03 -12.33
CA ILE A 325 5.20 26.53 -12.02
C ILE A 325 6.05 26.71 -13.29
N PHE A 326 6.05 25.71 -14.18
CA PHE A 326 7.02 25.64 -15.26
C PHE A 326 6.46 25.96 -16.64
N VAL A 327 5.15 26.08 -16.81
CA VAL A 327 4.54 26.38 -18.10
C VAL A 327 4.01 27.83 -18.11
N PRO A 328 4.51 28.70 -19.01
CA PRO A 328 4.01 30.08 -19.11
C PRO A 328 2.51 30.11 -19.37
N LYS A 329 1.83 31.08 -18.75
CA LYS A 329 0.41 31.35 -19.03
C LYS A 329 0.31 32.12 -20.33
N SER A 330 -0.66 31.76 -21.18
CA SER A 330 -0.98 32.59 -22.35
C SER A 330 -1.47 33.95 -21.89
N TRP A 331 -0.97 35.01 -22.53
CA TRP A 331 -1.53 36.34 -22.38
C TRP A 331 -2.87 36.35 -23.14
N ILE A 332 -3.95 36.67 -22.44
CA ILE A 332 -5.27 36.93 -23.01
C ILE A 332 -5.52 38.41 -22.97
#